data_a917cfd94185a0571b231433cb7128ff
#
_entry.id   a917cfd94185a0571b231433cb7128ff
#
_cell.length_a   1.000
_cell.length_b   1.000
_cell.length_c   1.000
_cell.angle_alpha   90.00
_cell.angle_beta   90.00
_cell.angle_gamma   90.00
#
_symmetry.space_group_name_H-M   'P 1'
#
loop_
_entity.id
_entity.type
_entity.pdbx_description
1 polymer ?
#
loop_
_entity_poly.entity_id
_entity_poly.type
_entity_poly.pdbx_seq_one_letter_code
_entity_poly.pdbx_strand_id
1 'polypeptide(L)'
;MIDPRKAGIHRRLAGVRRVIAFCSAKGGVGKSFCAAGAGLALARAGRTVGLLDLDLSAASAHLFLGVQMRLPEEDRGILPLPCVPGLALMSAAAFTRERALPLRGSEVSDAMLELLCVTQWGERDVLLVDMPPGIGEETLDLARLVPQLETVVVSTPSMVSLRVVERLLAALKQMRVPVLGVLANMCRGDGDGVRRMAERRGAAFAGEIPYDPGVEPALGDPAALGGLPAVRAIGEALGAILGGPRPS
;
A
#
# COMPACT_ATOMS: atom_id res chain seq x y z
N MET A 1 11.85 22.02 -15.02
CA MET A 1 13.09 21.44 -14.45
C MET A 1 12.86 19.95 -14.29
N ILE A 2 13.78 19.09 -14.72
CA ILE A 2 13.65 17.63 -14.58
C ILE A 2 14.13 17.29 -13.15
N ASP A 3 13.28 16.67 -12.34
CA ASP A 3 13.66 16.23 -10.99
C ASP A 3 14.76 15.14 -11.10
N PRO A 4 15.96 15.36 -10.54
CA PRO A 4 17.07 14.40 -10.64
C PRO A 4 16.75 13.05 -9.97
N ARG A 5 15.82 13.04 -9.01
CA ARG A 5 15.36 11.82 -8.33
C ARG A 5 14.65 10.86 -9.27
N LYS A 6 14.03 11.37 -10.36
CA LYS A 6 13.34 10.54 -11.33
C LYS A 6 14.21 9.41 -11.89
N ALA A 7 15.44 9.74 -12.29
CA ALA A 7 16.38 8.74 -12.80
C ALA A 7 16.79 7.71 -11.73
N GLY A 8 16.93 8.16 -10.47
CA GLY A 8 17.19 7.30 -9.31
C GLY A 8 16.04 6.33 -9.08
N ILE A 9 14.83 6.83 -8.98
CA ILE A 9 13.60 6.05 -8.77
C ILE A 9 13.44 5.00 -9.88
N HIS A 10 13.56 5.39 -11.14
CA HIS A 10 13.47 4.45 -12.27
C HIS A 10 14.51 3.32 -12.19
N ARG A 11 15.74 3.62 -11.80
CA ARG A 11 16.79 2.60 -11.57
C ARG A 11 16.42 1.64 -10.46
N ARG A 12 15.90 2.16 -9.33
CA ARG A 12 15.51 1.34 -8.17
C ARG A 12 14.30 0.45 -8.45
N LEU A 13 13.44 0.88 -9.36
CA LEU A 13 12.25 0.14 -9.75
C LEU A 13 12.43 -0.71 -11.02
N ALA A 14 13.62 -0.70 -11.64
CA ALA A 14 13.85 -1.43 -12.90
C ALA A 14 13.61 -2.94 -12.81
N GLY A 15 13.90 -3.55 -11.63
CA GLY A 15 13.63 -4.97 -11.36
C GLY A 15 12.24 -5.25 -10.78
N VAL A 16 11.39 -4.22 -10.61
CA VAL A 16 10.05 -4.37 -10.04
C VAL A 16 9.03 -4.50 -11.18
N ARG A 17 8.32 -5.63 -11.23
CA ARG A 17 7.36 -5.89 -12.31
C ARG A 17 6.08 -5.06 -12.21
N ARG A 18 5.54 -4.88 -11.00
CA ARG A 18 4.34 -4.07 -10.75
C ARG A 18 4.51 -3.23 -9.48
N VAL A 19 3.97 -2.02 -9.49
CA VAL A 19 3.92 -1.13 -8.32
C VAL A 19 2.47 -0.83 -8.02
N ILE A 20 1.98 -1.28 -6.85
CA ILE A 20 0.58 -1.16 -6.45
C ILE A 20 0.49 -0.35 -5.15
N ALA A 21 -0.10 0.83 -5.23
CA ALA A 21 -0.34 1.68 -4.08
C ALA A 21 -1.70 1.40 -3.43
N PHE A 22 -1.70 1.20 -2.13
CA PHE A 22 -2.90 1.18 -1.32
C PHE A 22 -3.26 2.61 -0.93
N CYS A 23 -4.41 3.07 -1.39
CA CYS A 23 -4.91 4.42 -1.16
C CYS A 23 -6.19 4.37 -0.32
N SER A 24 -6.41 5.39 0.49
CA SER A 24 -7.65 5.57 1.23
C SER A 24 -8.00 7.05 1.32
N ALA A 25 -9.28 7.38 1.30
CA ALA A 25 -9.72 8.77 1.37
C ALA A 25 -9.71 9.35 2.79
N LYS A 26 -9.57 8.51 3.82
CA LYS A 26 -9.45 8.91 5.24
C LYS A 26 -8.65 7.89 6.02
N GLY A 27 -8.14 8.28 7.19
CA GLY A 27 -7.52 7.38 8.16
C GLY A 27 -8.49 6.38 8.79
N GLY A 28 -7.96 5.31 9.39
CA GLY A 28 -8.73 4.34 10.17
C GLY A 28 -9.57 3.34 9.36
N VAL A 29 -9.39 3.24 8.03
CA VAL A 29 -10.09 2.24 7.20
C VAL A 29 -9.34 0.91 7.09
N GLY A 30 -8.18 0.77 7.74
CA GLY A 30 -7.36 -0.44 7.70
C GLY A 30 -6.49 -0.57 6.44
N LYS A 31 -6.11 0.54 5.81
CA LYS A 31 -5.24 0.57 4.63
C LYS A 31 -3.94 -0.19 4.85
N SER A 32 -3.19 0.17 5.91
CA SER A 32 -1.90 -0.46 6.25
C SER A 32 -2.04 -1.95 6.59
N PHE A 33 -3.14 -2.35 7.24
CA PHE A 33 -3.48 -3.76 7.42
C PHE A 33 -3.67 -4.47 6.07
N CYS A 34 -4.42 -3.86 5.14
CA CYS A 34 -4.63 -4.43 3.80
C CYS A 34 -3.31 -4.54 3.03
N ALA A 35 -2.42 -3.55 3.12
CA ALA A 35 -1.11 -3.58 2.48
C ALA A 35 -0.19 -4.67 3.07
N ALA A 36 -0.10 -4.76 4.41
CA ALA A 36 0.68 -5.79 5.10
C ALA A 36 0.12 -7.20 4.84
N GLY A 37 -1.20 -7.36 4.95
CA GLY A 37 -1.90 -8.61 4.66
C GLY A 37 -1.72 -9.09 3.21
N ALA A 38 -1.75 -8.15 2.25
CA ALA A 38 -1.44 -8.44 0.85
C ALA A 38 0.01 -8.93 0.68
N GLY A 39 0.96 -8.27 1.35
CA GLY A 39 2.36 -8.69 1.36
C GLY A 39 2.53 -10.12 1.86
N LEU A 40 1.92 -10.46 3.01
CA LEU A 40 1.96 -11.81 3.58
C LEU A 40 1.30 -12.85 2.66
N ALA A 41 0.11 -12.54 2.13
CA ALA A 41 -0.62 -13.46 1.27
C ALA A 41 0.14 -13.77 -0.03
N LEU A 42 0.68 -12.73 -0.68
CA LEU A 42 1.46 -12.88 -1.91
C LEU A 42 2.78 -13.61 -1.69
N ALA A 43 3.50 -13.33 -0.59
CA ALA A 43 4.72 -14.04 -0.23
C ALA A 43 4.45 -15.52 0.03
N ARG A 44 3.36 -15.88 0.72
CA ARG A 44 2.91 -17.27 0.91
C ARG A 44 2.55 -17.96 -0.40
N ALA A 45 2.07 -17.20 -1.40
CA ALA A 45 1.82 -17.69 -2.75
C ALA A 45 3.10 -17.79 -3.61
N GLY A 46 4.30 -17.66 -3.02
CA GLY A 46 5.59 -17.78 -3.68
C GLY A 46 6.03 -16.56 -4.49
N ARG A 47 5.38 -15.39 -4.31
CA ARG A 47 5.80 -14.15 -4.96
C ARG A 47 6.90 -13.46 -4.16
N THR A 48 7.77 -12.75 -4.88
CA THR A 48 8.76 -11.85 -4.28
C THR A 48 8.15 -10.46 -4.13
N VAL A 49 7.97 -10.01 -2.88
CA VAL A 49 7.20 -8.80 -2.53
C VAL A 49 8.09 -7.79 -1.83
N GLY A 50 8.03 -6.51 -2.25
CA GLY A 50 8.43 -5.37 -1.47
C GLY A 50 7.21 -4.70 -0.85
N LEU A 51 7.30 -4.24 0.38
CA LEU A 51 6.32 -3.35 1.00
C LEU A 51 7.00 -2.05 1.41
N LEU A 52 6.53 -0.94 0.87
CA LEU A 52 7.00 0.39 1.18
C LEU A 52 5.92 1.14 1.95
N ASP A 53 6.19 1.44 3.21
CA ASP A 53 5.31 2.22 4.07
C ASP A 53 5.71 3.70 4.01
N LEU A 54 4.89 4.50 3.36
CA LEU A 54 5.08 5.94 3.15
C LEU A 54 4.21 6.81 4.07
N ASP A 55 3.50 6.24 5.03
CA ASP A 55 2.80 7.05 6.03
C ASP A 55 3.80 7.57 7.08
N LEU A 56 4.48 8.67 6.75
CA LEU A 56 5.52 9.28 7.59
C LEU A 56 4.99 9.73 8.96
N SER A 57 3.69 9.95 9.07
CA SER A 57 3.06 10.44 10.31
C SER A 57 2.59 9.29 11.21
N ALA A 58 2.23 8.16 10.63
CA ALA A 58 1.61 7.04 11.33
C ALA A 58 2.02 5.69 10.73
N ALA A 59 3.31 5.54 10.39
CA ALA A 59 3.85 4.29 9.86
C ALA A 59 3.51 3.11 10.77
N SER A 60 2.80 2.12 10.23
CA SER A 60 2.26 1.02 11.04
C SER A 60 2.43 -0.37 10.41
N ALA A 61 2.88 -0.46 9.17
CA ALA A 61 3.08 -1.74 8.50
C ALA A 61 4.01 -2.69 9.29
N HIS A 62 5.04 -2.15 9.95
CA HIS A 62 5.98 -2.91 10.76
C HIS A 62 5.33 -3.55 11.99
N LEU A 63 4.30 -2.90 12.58
CA LEU A 63 3.58 -3.44 13.74
C LEU A 63 2.78 -4.69 13.36
N PHE A 64 2.10 -4.66 12.19
CA PHE A 64 1.40 -5.85 11.66
C PHE A 64 2.35 -7.01 11.39
N LEU A 65 3.56 -6.71 10.90
CA LEU A 65 4.53 -7.71 10.47
C LEU A 65 5.52 -8.14 11.56
N GLY A 66 5.45 -7.57 12.76
CA GLY A 66 6.37 -7.88 13.87
C GLY A 66 7.83 -7.51 13.58
N VAL A 67 8.06 -6.54 12.70
CA VAL A 67 9.41 -6.11 12.34
C VAL A 67 9.88 -5.03 13.30
N GLN A 68 10.93 -5.33 14.06
CA GLN A 68 11.59 -4.31 14.88
C GLN A 68 12.31 -3.31 13.97
N MET A 69 11.90 -2.05 14.04
CA MET A 69 12.52 -0.99 13.24
C MET A 69 13.95 -0.72 13.72
N ARG A 70 14.87 -0.81 12.80
CA ARG A 70 16.30 -0.47 12.97
C ARG A 70 16.76 0.29 11.74
N LEU A 71 17.87 1.02 11.87
CA LEU A 71 18.51 1.63 10.70
C LEU A 71 18.83 0.54 9.68
N PRO A 72 18.38 0.69 8.44
CA PRO A 72 18.65 -0.29 7.39
C PRO A 72 20.14 -0.37 7.06
N GLU A 73 20.56 -1.49 6.52
CA GLU A 73 21.91 -1.66 5.99
C GLU A 73 22.08 -0.85 4.70
N GLU A 74 23.27 -0.25 4.55
CA GLU A 74 23.62 0.51 3.36
C GLU A 74 24.57 -0.30 2.47
N ASP A 75 24.16 -0.50 1.21
CA ASP A 75 24.99 -1.03 0.14
C ASP A 75 24.64 -0.33 -1.17
N ARG A 76 25.31 0.80 -1.48
CA ARG A 76 25.01 1.65 -2.65
C ARG A 76 23.56 2.14 -2.70
N GLY A 77 22.91 2.23 -1.57
CA GLY A 77 21.53 2.54 -1.27
C GLY A 77 21.11 1.81 0.00
N ILE A 78 19.84 1.76 0.29
CA ILE A 78 19.32 1.22 1.54
C ILE A 78 18.60 -0.10 1.26
N LEU A 79 18.95 -1.15 1.99
CA LEU A 79 18.32 -2.47 1.86
C LEU A 79 17.02 -2.52 2.68
N PRO A 80 15.90 -2.98 2.10
CA PRO A 80 14.68 -3.19 2.86
C PRO A 80 14.85 -4.34 3.87
N LEU A 81 14.20 -4.21 5.03
CA LEU A 81 14.28 -5.18 6.11
C LEU A 81 13.53 -6.47 5.74
N PRO A 82 14.12 -7.65 5.87
CA PRO A 82 13.41 -8.91 5.64
C PRO A 82 12.35 -9.12 6.73
N CYS A 83 11.13 -9.55 6.35
CA CYS A 83 10.04 -9.84 7.26
C CYS A 83 9.81 -11.35 7.38
N VAL A 84 9.38 -11.95 6.28
CA VAL A 84 9.21 -13.39 6.11
C VAL A 84 9.80 -13.78 4.74
N PRO A 85 10.04 -15.07 4.47
CA PRO A 85 10.50 -15.48 3.15
C PRO A 85 9.63 -14.89 2.03
N GLY A 86 10.24 -14.21 1.09
CA GLY A 86 9.56 -13.55 -0.03
C GLY A 86 9.04 -12.14 0.25
N LEU A 87 9.04 -11.62 1.50
CA LEU A 87 8.58 -10.27 1.83
C LEU A 87 9.66 -9.45 2.52
N ALA A 88 9.91 -8.25 2.01
CA ALA A 88 10.79 -7.27 2.65
C ALA A 88 10.07 -5.92 2.81
N LEU A 89 10.33 -5.23 3.92
CA LEU A 89 9.72 -3.96 4.31
C LEU A 89 10.74 -2.82 4.28
N MET A 90 10.36 -1.71 3.69
CA MET A 90 10.95 -0.40 3.95
C MET A 90 9.87 0.50 4.52
N SER A 91 10.16 1.13 5.65
CA SER A 91 9.23 2.05 6.31
C SER A 91 9.97 3.28 6.80
N ALA A 92 9.30 4.41 6.72
CA ALA A 92 9.77 5.66 7.30
C ALA A 92 10.05 5.54 8.82
N ALA A 93 9.36 4.64 9.51
CA ALA A 93 9.60 4.36 10.94
C ALA A 93 11.06 3.99 11.27
N ALA A 94 11.80 3.41 10.31
CA ALA A 94 13.22 3.05 10.48
C ALA A 94 14.11 4.28 10.73
N PHE A 95 13.72 5.46 10.23
CA PHE A 95 14.49 6.72 10.34
C PHE A 95 13.97 7.63 11.44
N THR A 96 12.73 7.47 11.85
CA THR A 96 12.09 8.33 12.83
C THR A 96 12.29 7.86 14.27
N ARG A 97 12.84 6.63 14.47
CA ARG A 97 12.87 5.95 15.77
C ARG A 97 11.49 5.96 16.43
N GLU A 98 10.44 5.68 15.65
CA GLU A 98 9.03 5.66 16.07
C GLU A 98 8.50 7.03 16.56
N ARG A 99 9.22 8.12 16.28
CA ARG A 99 8.73 9.47 16.58
C ARG A 99 8.04 10.05 15.34
N ALA A 100 6.91 10.71 15.55
CA ALA A 100 6.28 11.47 14.49
C ALA A 100 7.22 12.59 14.02
N LEU A 101 7.50 12.62 12.71
CA LEU A 101 8.26 13.72 12.13
C LEU A 101 7.32 14.92 11.95
N PRO A 102 7.71 16.12 12.37
CA PRO A 102 6.90 17.33 12.19
C PRO A 102 7.03 17.88 10.76
N LEU A 103 7.04 16.98 9.74
CA LEU A 103 7.13 17.35 8.33
C LEU A 103 5.80 17.92 7.84
N ARG A 104 5.85 18.87 6.91
CA ARG A 104 4.67 19.53 6.33
C ARG A 104 4.84 19.77 4.83
N GLY A 105 3.72 19.66 4.11
CA GLY A 105 3.67 19.99 2.68
C GLY A 105 4.74 19.26 1.87
N SER A 106 5.57 20.01 1.14
CA SER A 106 6.60 19.46 0.25
C SER A 106 7.66 18.62 0.98
N GLU A 107 7.90 18.84 2.29
CA GLU A 107 8.87 18.01 3.04
C GLU A 107 8.42 16.56 3.14
N VAL A 108 7.12 16.30 3.21
CA VAL A 108 6.55 14.95 3.21
C VAL A 108 6.79 14.28 1.85
N SER A 109 6.43 14.98 0.76
CA SER A 109 6.70 14.49 -0.60
C SER A 109 8.19 14.23 -0.83
N ASP A 110 9.06 15.13 -0.39
CA ASP A 110 10.51 14.99 -0.55
C ASP A 110 11.03 13.76 0.19
N ALA A 111 10.62 13.53 1.44
CA ALA A 111 11.01 12.37 2.21
C ALA A 111 10.52 11.05 1.58
N MET A 112 9.29 11.03 1.05
CA MET A 112 8.74 9.87 0.34
C MET A 112 9.54 9.54 -0.93
N LEU A 113 9.85 10.58 -1.72
CA LEU A 113 10.62 10.43 -2.96
C LEU A 113 12.06 10.01 -2.66
N GLU A 114 12.64 10.50 -1.58
CA GLU A 114 13.95 10.06 -1.12
C GLU A 114 13.96 8.57 -0.80
N LEU A 115 13.00 8.08 -0.01
CA LEU A 115 12.86 6.65 0.30
C LEU A 115 12.76 5.78 -0.96
N LEU A 116 11.99 6.23 -1.96
CA LEU A 116 11.89 5.54 -3.24
C LEU A 116 13.21 5.55 -4.01
N CYS A 117 13.96 6.66 -3.95
CA CYS A 117 15.21 6.85 -4.67
C CYS A 117 16.36 6.03 -4.07
N VAL A 118 16.40 5.89 -2.74
CA VAL A 118 17.52 5.23 -2.05
C VAL A 118 17.30 3.74 -1.82
N THR A 119 16.04 3.25 -1.76
CA THR A 119 15.74 1.85 -1.43
C THR A 119 16.09 0.92 -2.59
N GLN A 120 16.87 -0.11 -2.32
CA GLN A 120 17.24 -1.16 -3.27
C GLN A 120 16.25 -2.32 -3.21
N TRP A 121 15.31 -2.34 -4.13
CA TRP A 121 14.30 -3.40 -4.17
C TRP A 121 14.83 -4.70 -4.80
N GLY A 122 15.77 -4.61 -5.76
CA GLY A 122 16.19 -5.75 -6.58
C GLY A 122 15.04 -6.29 -7.43
N GLU A 123 15.08 -7.59 -7.73
CA GLU A 123 14.01 -8.25 -8.47
C GLU A 123 12.80 -8.49 -7.56
N ARG A 124 11.65 -7.94 -7.93
CA ARG A 124 10.36 -8.12 -7.22
C ARG A 124 9.23 -8.35 -8.21
N ASP A 125 8.36 -9.31 -7.90
CA ASP A 125 7.12 -9.50 -8.66
C ASP A 125 6.18 -8.31 -8.44
N VAL A 126 6.16 -7.78 -7.19
CA VAL A 126 5.33 -6.62 -6.84
C VAL A 126 5.97 -5.80 -5.72
N LEU A 127 5.88 -4.49 -5.87
CA LEU A 127 6.10 -3.52 -4.80
C LEU A 127 4.73 -2.98 -4.37
N LEU A 128 4.35 -3.27 -3.15
CA LEU A 128 3.18 -2.70 -2.50
C LEU A 128 3.60 -1.41 -1.81
N VAL A 129 2.80 -0.36 -1.98
CA VAL A 129 3.07 0.95 -1.36
C VAL A 129 1.90 1.30 -0.47
N ASP A 130 2.15 1.43 0.82
CA ASP A 130 1.17 1.93 1.78
C ASP A 130 1.25 3.46 1.83
N MET A 131 0.25 4.12 1.23
CA MET A 131 0.21 5.58 1.08
C MET A 131 -0.27 6.28 2.35
N PRO A 132 0.08 7.54 2.61
CA PRO A 132 -0.63 8.32 3.62
C PRO A 132 -2.12 8.39 3.32
N PRO A 133 -2.98 8.63 4.33
CA PRO A 133 -4.42 8.78 4.11
C PRO A 133 -4.75 10.09 3.41
N GLY A 134 -5.75 10.06 2.54
CA GLY A 134 -6.20 11.24 1.80
C GLY A 134 -5.73 11.30 0.36
N ILE A 135 -5.97 12.45 -0.26
CA ILE A 135 -5.52 12.79 -1.62
C ILE A 135 -4.62 14.01 -1.44
N GLY A 136 -3.35 13.76 -1.18
CA GLY A 136 -2.34 14.81 -1.03
C GLY A 136 -1.50 14.99 -2.28
N GLU A 137 -0.57 15.93 -2.19
CA GLU A 137 0.48 16.15 -3.21
C GLU A 137 1.33 14.90 -3.38
N GLU A 138 1.47 14.08 -2.32
CA GLU A 138 2.23 12.85 -2.28
C GLU A 138 1.75 11.82 -3.33
N THR A 139 0.43 11.68 -3.46
CA THR A 139 -0.16 10.78 -4.46
C THR A 139 0.12 11.28 -5.89
N LEU A 140 0.06 12.60 -6.08
CA LEU A 140 0.38 13.24 -7.36
C LEU A 140 1.85 13.04 -7.75
N ASP A 141 2.74 13.24 -6.81
CA ASP A 141 4.18 13.13 -7.04
C ASP A 141 4.58 11.69 -7.32
N LEU A 142 4.03 10.74 -6.56
CA LEU A 142 4.23 9.31 -6.83
C LEU A 142 3.73 8.93 -8.24
N ALA A 143 2.54 9.37 -8.62
CA ALA A 143 1.98 9.09 -9.95
C ALA A 143 2.80 9.69 -11.10
N ARG A 144 3.42 10.85 -10.89
CA ARG A 144 4.29 11.50 -11.89
C ARG A 144 5.64 10.80 -12.04
N LEU A 145 6.19 10.26 -10.94
CA LEU A 145 7.54 9.71 -10.89
C LEU A 145 7.58 8.19 -11.09
N VAL A 146 6.47 7.51 -10.88
CA VAL A 146 6.31 6.06 -11.07
C VAL A 146 5.27 5.79 -12.16
N PRO A 147 5.66 5.77 -13.46
CA PRO A 147 4.71 5.61 -14.57
C PRO A 147 3.92 4.29 -14.53
N GLN A 148 4.48 3.23 -13.93
CA GLN A 148 3.81 1.93 -13.75
C GLN A 148 2.94 1.85 -12.49
N LEU A 149 2.65 2.97 -11.84
CA LEU A 149 1.83 3.00 -10.63
C LEU A 149 0.40 2.58 -10.92
N GLU A 150 -0.06 1.61 -10.19
CA GLU A 150 -1.44 1.15 -10.15
C GLU A 150 -1.97 1.33 -8.72
N THR A 151 -3.28 1.46 -8.54
CA THR A 151 -3.83 1.71 -7.19
C THR A 151 -4.92 0.73 -6.82
N VAL A 152 -4.95 0.37 -5.55
CA VAL A 152 -6.07 -0.31 -4.88
C VAL A 152 -6.63 0.65 -3.83
N VAL A 153 -7.93 0.91 -3.89
CA VAL A 153 -8.59 1.84 -2.96
C VAL A 153 -9.23 1.04 -1.83
N VAL A 154 -8.92 1.39 -0.59
CA VAL A 154 -9.50 0.76 0.61
C VAL A 154 -10.61 1.64 1.16
N SER A 155 -11.79 1.06 1.35
CA SER A 155 -12.98 1.69 1.93
C SER A 155 -13.58 0.82 3.04
N THR A 156 -14.41 1.40 3.88
CA THR A 156 -15.30 0.65 4.77
C THR A 156 -16.76 0.85 4.32
N PRO A 157 -17.71 -0.02 4.71
CA PRO A 157 -19.13 0.14 4.36
C PRO A 157 -19.81 1.41 4.91
N SER A 158 -19.13 2.19 5.77
CA SER A 158 -19.73 3.38 6.37
C SER A 158 -20.07 4.45 5.33
N MET A 159 -21.24 5.11 5.47
CA MET A 159 -21.72 6.17 4.56
C MET A 159 -20.68 7.29 4.38
N VAL A 160 -19.98 7.68 5.45
CA VAL A 160 -18.94 8.71 5.38
C VAL A 160 -17.76 8.23 4.52
N SER A 161 -17.34 6.96 4.69
CA SER A 161 -16.26 6.38 3.87
C SER A 161 -16.62 6.38 2.39
N LEU A 162 -17.84 5.95 2.05
CA LEU A 162 -18.31 5.91 0.67
C LEU A 162 -18.25 7.30 0.00
N ARG A 163 -18.74 8.34 0.69
CA ARG A 163 -18.75 9.71 0.15
C ARG A 163 -17.36 10.28 -0.13
N VAL A 164 -16.39 10.01 0.75
CA VAL A 164 -15.04 10.53 0.55
C VAL A 164 -14.26 9.70 -0.48
N VAL A 165 -14.51 8.38 -0.57
CA VAL A 165 -13.90 7.51 -1.59
C VAL A 165 -14.40 7.87 -3.00
N GLU A 166 -15.66 8.30 -3.17
CA GLU A 166 -16.14 8.81 -4.46
C GLU A 166 -15.28 9.99 -4.98
N ARG A 167 -14.82 10.88 -4.09
CA ARG A 167 -13.93 12.00 -4.44
C ARG A 167 -12.53 11.52 -4.80
N LEU A 168 -12.00 10.53 -4.04
CA LEU A 168 -10.70 9.91 -4.33
C LEU A 168 -10.70 9.27 -5.72
N LEU A 169 -11.72 8.48 -6.06
CA LEU A 169 -11.84 7.84 -7.38
C LEU A 169 -11.91 8.88 -8.51
N ALA A 170 -12.63 9.98 -8.30
CA ALA A 170 -12.71 11.07 -9.27
C ALA A 170 -11.33 11.74 -9.47
N ALA A 171 -10.57 11.97 -8.40
CA ALA A 171 -9.23 12.54 -8.48
C ALA A 171 -8.24 11.61 -9.18
N LEU A 172 -8.21 10.32 -8.81
CA LEU A 172 -7.35 9.31 -9.46
C LEU A 172 -7.65 9.24 -10.96
N LYS A 173 -8.92 9.30 -11.35
CA LYS A 173 -9.33 9.34 -12.77
C LYS A 173 -8.82 10.59 -13.48
N GLN A 174 -8.92 11.78 -12.87
CA GLN A 174 -8.37 13.03 -13.44
C GLN A 174 -6.86 12.95 -13.61
N MET A 175 -6.18 12.30 -12.69
CA MET A 175 -4.73 12.09 -12.72
C MET A 175 -4.30 10.97 -13.69
N ARG A 176 -5.26 10.26 -14.27
CA ARG A 176 -5.03 9.07 -15.11
C ARG A 176 -4.24 7.98 -14.40
N VAL A 177 -4.42 7.85 -13.08
CA VAL A 177 -3.84 6.76 -12.29
C VAL A 177 -4.77 5.56 -12.36
N PRO A 178 -4.31 4.40 -12.85
CA PRO A 178 -5.13 3.20 -12.93
C PRO A 178 -5.61 2.74 -11.55
N VAL A 179 -6.93 2.50 -11.42
CA VAL A 179 -7.54 1.91 -10.22
C VAL A 179 -7.86 0.47 -10.53
N LEU A 180 -7.13 -0.46 -9.91
CA LEU A 180 -7.31 -1.91 -10.07
C LEU A 180 -8.61 -2.40 -9.44
N GLY A 181 -9.04 -1.73 -8.37
CA GLY A 181 -10.31 -2.01 -7.72
C GLY A 181 -10.44 -1.35 -6.36
N VAL A 182 -11.66 -1.47 -5.80
CA VAL A 182 -12.01 -0.99 -4.47
C VAL A 182 -12.21 -2.19 -3.55
N LEU A 183 -11.46 -2.25 -2.44
CA LEU A 183 -11.63 -3.22 -1.37
C LEU A 183 -12.61 -2.67 -0.31
N ALA A 184 -13.60 -3.45 0.05
CA ALA A 184 -14.45 -3.18 1.21
C ALA A 184 -13.83 -3.86 2.43
N ASN A 185 -13.25 -3.09 3.35
CA ASN A 185 -12.62 -3.61 4.56
C ASN A 185 -13.53 -3.46 5.78
N MET A 186 -13.30 -4.30 6.80
CA MET A 186 -14.06 -4.32 8.06
C MET A 186 -15.56 -4.58 7.84
N CYS A 187 -15.91 -5.45 6.89
CA CYS A 187 -17.28 -5.80 6.61
C CYS A 187 -17.86 -6.68 7.75
N ARG A 188 -18.99 -6.27 8.32
CA ARG A 188 -19.74 -7.02 9.35
C ARG A 188 -21.05 -7.60 8.81
N GLY A 189 -21.22 -7.57 7.52
CA GLY A 189 -22.34 -8.03 6.72
C GLY A 189 -21.90 -8.01 5.27
N ASP A 190 -22.71 -7.47 4.39
CA ASP A 190 -22.34 -7.35 2.99
C ASP A 190 -21.55 -6.04 2.70
N GLY A 191 -20.67 -6.10 1.74
CA GLY A 191 -19.95 -4.94 1.19
C GLY A 191 -20.71 -4.24 0.04
N ASP A 192 -21.95 -4.56 -0.17
CA ASP A 192 -22.78 -4.09 -1.30
C ASP A 192 -22.77 -2.57 -1.47
N GLY A 193 -22.74 -1.83 -0.36
CA GLY A 193 -22.62 -0.36 -0.42
C GLY A 193 -21.36 0.10 -1.14
N VAL A 194 -20.22 -0.56 -0.87
CA VAL A 194 -18.94 -0.27 -1.52
C VAL A 194 -18.96 -0.74 -2.96
N ARG A 195 -19.50 -1.95 -3.23
CA ARG A 195 -19.63 -2.49 -4.59
C ARG A 195 -20.44 -1.53 -5.48
N ARG A 196 -21.66 -1.18 -5.07
CA ARG A 196 -22.51 -0.25 -5.82
C ARG A 196 -21.88 1.12 -6.03
N MET A 197 -21.14 1.62 -5.04
CA MET A 197 -20.41 2.88 -5.16
C MET A 197 -19.27 2.79 -6.19
N ALA A 198 -18.46 1.73 -6.16
CA ALA A 198 -17.40 1.50 -7.11
C ALA A 198 -17.92 1.42 -8.55
N GLU A 199 -18.95 0.60 -8.77
CA GLU A 199 -19.59 0.42 -10.08
C GLU A 199 -20.15 1.74 -10.64
N ARG A 200 -20.84 2.55 -9.81
CA ARG A 200 -21.33 3.89 -10.24
C ARG A 200 -20.20 4.82 -10.66
N ARG A 201 -18.99 4.63 -10.14
CA ARG A 201 -17.81 5.43 -10.47
C ARG A 201 -16.95 4.81 -11.58
N GLY A 202 -17.39 3.67 -12.14
CA GLY A 202 -16.66 2.94 -13.18
C GLY A 202 -15.38 2.29 -12.68
N ALA A 203 -15.29 2.00 -11.37
CA ALA A 203 -14.19 1.26 -10.77
C ALA A 203 -14.61 -0.19 -10.49
N ALA A 204 -13.67 -1.13 -10.63
CA ALA A 204 -13.91 -2.51 -10.26
C ALA A 204 -14.09 -2.66 -8.75
N PHE A 205 -14.94 -3.59 -8.33
CA PHE A 205 -14.99 -4.03 -6.95
C PHE A 205 -14.03 -5.20 -6.77
N ALA A 206 -13.01 -5.03 -5.94
CA ALA A 206 -11.93 -6.00 -5.78
C ALA A 206 -12.27 -7.13 -4.80
N GLY A 207 -13.17 -6.86 -3.84
CA GLY A 207 -13.60 -7.87 -2.86
C GLY A 207 -13.97 -7.28 -1.51
N GLU A 208 -14.43 -8.17 -0.63
CA GLU A 208 -14.81 -7.89 0.75
C GLU A 208 -13.81 -8.53 1.70
N ILE A 209 -13.36 -7.75 2.67
CA ILE A 209 -12.52 -8.19 3.76
C ILE A 209 -13.37 -8.19 5.02
N PRO A 210 -13.63 -9.34 5.63
CA PRO A 210 -14.46 -9.40 6.83
C PRO A 210 -13.79 -8.64 7.99
N TYR A 211 -14.62 -8.09 8.88
CA TYR A 211 -14.13 -7.67 10.18
C TYR A 211 -13.68 -8.92 10.95
N ASP A 212 -12.42 -8.95 11.31
CA ASP A 212 -11.81 -10.10 11.96
C ASP A 212 -11.24 -9.68 13.33
N PRO A 213 -11.86 -10.11 14.45
CA PRO A 213 -11.39 -9.79 15.78
C PRO A 213 -10.04 -10.43 16.12
N GLY A 214 -9.58 -11.39 15.32
CA GLY A 214 -8.27 -12.02 15.47
C GLY A 214 -7.11 -11.14 15.03
N VAL A 215 -7.37 -10.02 14.34
CA VAL A 215 -6.31 -9.14 13.83
C VAL A 215 -5.52 -8.52 14.98
N GLU A 216 -6.19 -7.98 15.99
CA GLU A 216 -5.54 -7.32 17.13
C GLU A 216 -4.64 -8.29 17.95
N PRO A 217 -5.12 -9.50 18.33
CA PRO A 217 -4.26 -10.49 18.99
C PRO A 217 -3.10 -11.02 18.14
N ALA A 218 -3.21 -10.96 16.82
CA ALA A 218 -2.19 -11.44 15.87
C ALA A 218 -1.15 -10.38 15.49
N LEU A 219 -1.28 -9.15 16.00
CA LEU A 219 -0.29 -8.09 15.72
C LEU A 219 1.12 -8.53 16.12
N GLY A 220 2.07 -8.35 15.23
CA GLY A 220 3.46 -8.71 15.45
C GLY A 220 3.79 -10.19 15.24
N ASP A 221 2.80 -11.02 14.91
CA ASP A 221 3.00 -12.43 14.52
C ASP A 221 2.56 -12.65 13.07
N PRO A 222 3.48 -12.60 12.09
CA PRO A 222 3.15 -12.80 10.67
C PRO A 222 2.54 -14.17 10.36
N ALA A 223 2.83 -15.20 11.17
CA ALA A 223 2.29 -16.54 10.98
C ALA A 223 0.82 -16.58 11.39
N ALA A 224 0.49 -16.05 12.57
CA ALA A 224 -0.88 -15.92 13.06
C ALA A 224 -1.70 -15.00 12.16
N LEU A 225 -1.19 -13.78 11.88
CA LEU A 225 -1.86 -12.78 11.06
C LEU A 225 -2.20 -13.32 9.67
N GLY A 226 -1.24 -13.95 9.02
CA GLY A 226 -1.42 -14.50 7.68
C GLY A 226 -2.32 -15.74 7.63
N GLY A 227 -2.69 -16.34 8.76
CA GLY A 227 -3.69 -17.43 8.87
C GLY A 227 -5.14 -16.94 8.91
N LEU A 228 -5.35 -15.65 9.17
CA LEU A 228 -6.67 -15.08 9.39
C LEU A 228 -7.55 -15.06 8.13
N PRO A 229 -8.87 -15.25 8.29
CA PRO A 229 -9.83 -15.10 7.20
C PRO A 229 -9.71 -13.77 6.46
N ALA A 230 -9.49 -12.67 7.17
CA ALA A 230 -9.33 -11.35 6.59
C ALA A 230 -8.10 -11.27 5.66
N VAL A 231 -6.96 -11.85 6.05
CA VAL A 231 -5.75 -11.85 5.21
C VAL A 231 -5.91 -12.79 4.00
N ARG A 232 -6.64 -13.89 4.17
CA ARG A 232 -7.00 -14.78 3.04
C ARG A 232 -7.83 -14.05 1.99
N ALA A 233 -8.88 -13.34 2.43
CA ALA A 233 -9.71 -12.54 1.54
C ALA A 233 -8.92 -11.45 0.79
N ILE A 234 -7.96 -10.79 1.46
CA ILE A 234 -7.03 -9.85 0.81
C ILE A 234 -6.21 -10.59 -0.27
N GLY A 235 -5.68 -11.77 0.05
CA GLY A 235 -4.89 -12.57 -0.89
C GLY A 235 -5.69 -12.98 -2.13
N GLU A 236 -6.93 -13.40 -1.98
CA GLU A 236 -7.84 -13.76 -3.08
C GLU A 236 -8.12 -12.55 -3.98
N ALA A 237 -8.42 -11.39 -3.38
CA ALA A 237 -8.66 -10.15 -4.12
C ALA A 237 -7.42 -9.72 -4.92
N LEU A 238 -6.24 -9.74 -4.30
CA LEU A 238 -4.98 -9.38 -4.98
C LEU A 238 -4.57 -10.43 -6.01
N GLY A 239 -4.82 -11.72 -5.75
CA GLY A 239 -4.59 -12.80 -6.70
C GLY A 239 -5.40 -12.61 -7.99
N ALA A 240 -6.68 -12.26 -7.87
CA ALA A 240 -7.55 -11.94 -9.01
C ALA A 240 -7.04 -10.70 -9.78
N ILE A 241 -6.66 -9.63 -9.08
CA ILE A 241 -6.09 -8.42 -9.67
C ILE A 241 -4.78 -8.71 -10.43
N LEU A 242 -3.90 -9.52 -9.86
CA LEU A 242 -2.60 -9.85 -10.47
C LEU A 242 -2.69 -10.85 -11.60
N GLY A 243 -3.70 -11.70 -11.61
CA GLY A 243 -3.99 -12.67 -12.69
C GLY A 243 -4.78 -12.08 -13.87
N GLY A 244 -5.42 -10.92 -13.68
CA GLY A 244 -6.18 -10.23 -14.70
C GLY A 244 -5.31 -9.40 -15.66
N PRO A 245 -5.88 -8.94 -16.80
CA PRO A 245 -5.20 -8.02 -17.70
C PRO A 245 -4.95 -6.67 -17.01
N ARG A 246 -3.85 -6.00 -17.38
CA ARG A 246 -3.60 -4.65 -16.88
C ARG A 246 -4.65 -3.68 -17.44
N PRO A 247 -5.19 -2.77 -16.63
CA PRO A 247 -6.05 -1.71 -17.16
C PRO A 247 -5.27 -0.83 -18.14
N SER A 248 -5.93 -0.50 -19.25
CA SER A 248 -5.39 0.36 -20.32
C SER A 248 -5.32 1.83 -19.91
#